data_413d6a207248aeb740fe441ac3539601
#
_entry.id   413d6a207248aeb740fe441ac3539601
#
_cell.length_a   1.000
_cell.length_b   1.000
_cell.length_c   1.000
_cell.angle_alpha   90.00
_cell.angle_beta   90.00
_cell.angle_gamma   90.00
#
_symmetry.space_group_name_H-M   'P 1'
#
loop_
_entity.id
_entity.type
_entity.pdbx_description
1 polymer ?
#
loop_
_entity_poly.entity_id
_entity_poly.type
_entity_poly.pdbx_seq_one_letter_code
_entity_poly.pdbx_strand_id
1 'polypeptide(L)'
;MKLSSIIEFPHISLRDIRPRHIRLSIVDLLAVLLFCMLGICYIQHPSEVADVEFYKIATVALAYSVARIAISQSPKYIGWLLLAATVVWCCHEAILGLMQVFGSRMSNHFLYACTGTFFNPGPFGGFLAVCLSMLAASFTITKSKVWHCVAGVSIFIVVVILPSTMSRSGLLGLAASMAVLAFTIEKWRNFIRKYWYAVLLVSIVAGTGAYLFKKNSANGRMFMNKISVQAMVGNGFTGAGLGMYTGVYGQQQHDYFASQIEIGNGDIDISAINERERMACDCPERSFNEYLGIGVEAGPVAMVLFVAIVVLAMVRLLKQKSPFAYGLITLAVFAIFSYPFDIPEFQIMLAIFLAFGATTEGNGNVASTSVAVMSVFLLGWLFANQHSAQKHRAWAEGEWSKTEYWYGQEFYNYVVEDGDSLMPNLKHNYRFLFEYGQSLNKEGQYAKSDSVLMLGESISSDPMFWNVMGNNSLACDRYREAEERYRRAFIMVPNRLYPLCLLAKLYDAEGDTARFLNISSQIDNFKAKVETANTEKLRGEIAEIKSRYTDK
;
A
#
# COMPACT_ATOMS: atom_id res chain seq x y z
N MET A 1 -1.33 -15.96 -50.71
CA MET A 1 -1.27 -14.72 -49.90
C MET A 1 -0.12 -14.93 -48.93
N LYS A 2 1.02 -14.22 -49.06
CA LYS A 2 2.21 -14.46 -48.24
C LYS A 2 1.98 -13.86 -46.86
N LEU A 3 2.10 -14.66 -45.78
CA LEU A 3 1.97 -14.22 -44.38
C LEU A 3 2.91 -13.05 -44.02
N SER A 4 3.99 -12.86 -44.78
CA SER A 4 4.98 -11.79 -44.59
C SER A 4 4.51 -10.38 -44.87
N SER A 5 3.34 -10.17 -45.50
CA SER A 5 2.76 -8.83 -45.76
C SER A 5 1.73 -8.40 -44.72
N ILE A 6 1.43 -9.28 -43.73
CA ILE A 6 0.37 -9.05 -42.74
C ILE A 6 0.95 -8.52 -41.42
N ILE A 7 2.24 -8.75 -41.16
CA ILE A 7 2.92 -8.28 -39.93
C ILE A 7 4.11 -7.41 -40.40
N GLU A 8 3.90 -6.11 -40.56
CA GLU A 8 5.01 -5.15 -40.60
C GLU A 8 5.58 -5.00 -39.17
N PHE A 9 6.28 -6.04 -38.70
CA PHE A 9 7.31 -5.79 -37.71
C PHE A 9 8.43 -5.02 -38.40
N PRO A 10 8.96 -3.92 -37.82
CA PRO A 10 10.12 -3.26 -38.38
C PRO A 10 11.21 -4.31 -38.58
N HIS A 11 11.68 -4.49 -39.84
CA HIS A 11 12.81 -5.34 -40.14
C HIS A 11 14.04 -4.81 -39.39
N ILE A 12 14.37 -5.43 -38.26
CA ILE A 12 15.54 -5.11 -37.46
C ILE A 12 16.67 -6.01 -37.97
N SER A 13 17.61 -5.41 -38.68
CA SER A 13 18.89 -6.02 -38.89
C SER A 13 19.66 -5.99 -37.56
N LEU A 14 20.24 -7.12 -37.13
CA LEU A 14 21.17 -7.15 -35.99
C LEU A 14 22.32 -6.14 -36.14
N ARG A 15 22.60 -5.65 -37.37
CA ARG A 15 23.55 -4.58 -37.67
C ARG A 15 23.09 -3.20 -37.22
N ASP A 16 21.82 -2.99 -36.90
CA ASP A 16 21.28 -1.71 -36.43
C ASP A 16 21.39 -1.56 -34.89
N ILE A 17 21.80 -2.61 -34.20
CA ILE A 17 22.12 -2.58 -32.76
C ILE A 17 23.56 -2.09 -32.60
N ARG A 18 23.79 -0.80 -32.86
CA ARG A 18 25.02 -0.13 -32.44
C ARG A 18 24.82 0.43 -31.05
N PRO A 19 25.79 0.26 -30.12
CA PRO A 19 25.70 0.88 -28.81
C PRO A 19 25.53 2.38 -28.98
N ARG A 20 24.32 2.88 -28.68
CA ARG A 20 24.01 4.30 -28.70
C ARG A 20 24.41 4.92 -27.37
N HIS A 21 24.98 6.11 -27.41
CA HIS A 21 25.25 6.85 -26.19
C HIS A 21 23.96 7.20 -25.48
N ILE A 22 23.88 6.91 -24.17
CA ILE A 22 22.75 7.29 -23.32
C ILE A 22 22.90 8.76 -22.97
N ARG A 23 21.83 9.53 -23.19
CA ARG A 23 21.77 10.93 -22.76
C ARG A 23 21.06 10.98 -21.43
N LEU A 24 21.71 11.54 -20.43
CA LEU A 24 21.05 11.86 -19.18
C LEU A 24 19.99 12.94 -19.39
N SER A 25 18.80 12.67 -18.95
CA SER A 25 17.68 13.60 -18.93
C SER A 25 17.51 14.18 -17.52
N ILE A 26 16.71 15.22 -17.41
CA ILE A 26 16.35 15.76 -16.08
C ILE A 26 15.60 14.73 -15.23
N VAL A 27 14.89 13.79 -15.85
CA VAL A 27 14.23 12.67 -15.14
C VAL A 27 15.29 11.76 -14.51
N ASP A 28 16.37 11.41 -15.24
CA ASP A 28 17.48 10.62 -14.70
C ASP A 28 18.15 11.34 -13.51
N LEU A 29 18.39 12.66 -13.64
CA LEU A 29 19.03 13.45 -12.59
C LEU A 29 18.19 13.49 -11.31
N LEU A 30 16.88 13.75 -11.46
CA LEU A 30 15.97 13.78 -10.31
C LEU A 30 15.79 12.38 -9.69
N ALA A 31 15.82 11.31 -10.49
CA ALA A 31 15.77 9.93 -9.98
C ALA A 31 17.00 9.59 -9.14
N VAL A 32 18.19 10.01 -9.58
CA VAL A 32 19.44 9.88 -8.79
C VAL A 32 19.35 10.69 -7.49
N LEU A 33 18.86 11.94 -7.57
CA LEU A 33 18.70 12.78 -6.39
C LEU A 33 17.74 12.16 -5.37
N LEU A 34 16.59 11.64 -5.84
CA LEU A 34 15.64 10.93 -4.99
C LEU A 34 16.27 9.70 -4.34
N PHE A 35 16.99 8.89 -5.12
CA PHE A 35 17.68 7.70 -4.59
C PHE A 35 18.73 8.07 -3.53
N CYS A 36 19.49 9.14 -3.73
CA CYS A 36 20.41 9.66 -2.72
C CYS A 36 19.69 10.11 -1.45
N MET A 37 18.54 10.78 -1.56
CA MET A 37 17.76 11.19 -0.39
C MET A 37 17.22 9.99 0.37
N LEU A 38 16.69 8.98 -0.33
CA LEU A 38 16.24 7.73 0.30
C LEU A 38 17.40 6.98 0.97
N GLY A 39 18.60 7.01 0.38
CA GLY A 39 19.81 6.49 0.99
C GLY A 39 20.25 7.25 2.25
N ILE A 40 20.13 8.57 2.25
CA ILE A 40 20.39 9.40 3.45
C ILE A 40 19.38 9.06 4.55
N CYS A 41 18.10 8.96 4.22
CA CYS A 41 17.05 8.57 5.15
C CYS A 41 17.35 7.19 5.78
N TYR A 42 17.73 6.20 4.95
CA TYR A 42 18.12 4.86 5.40
C TYR A 42 19.31 4.90 6.38
N ILE A 43 20.34 5.72 6.12
CA ILE A 43 21.52 5.84 7.00
C ILE A 43 21.16 6.54 8.32
N GLN A 44 20.23 7.52 8.29
CA GLN A 44 19.84 8.28 9.48
C GLN A 44 18.89 7.50 10.39
N HIS A 45 18.06 6.60 9.82
CA HIS A 45 17.06 5.82 10.54
C HIS A 45 17.24 4.32 10.28
N PRO A 46 18.37 3.71 10.73
CA PRO A 46 18.64 2.30 10.50
C PRO A 46 17.67 1.43 11.29
N SER A 47 17.01 0.49 10.61
CA SER A 47 16.13 -0.50 11.23
C SER A 47 15.99 -1.72 10.31
N GLU A 48 15.54 -2.85 10.85
CA GLU A 48 15.27 -4.06 10.06
C GLU A 48 14.20 -3.83 8.99
N VAL A 49 13.23 -2.95 9.26
CA VAL A 49 12.20 -2.55 8.30
C VAL A 49 12.81 -1.70 7.19
N ALA A 50 13.69 -0.75 7.56
CA ALA A 50 14.41 0.09 6.59
C ALA A 50 15.29 -0.74 5.66
N ASP A 51 15.89 -1.83 6.12
CA ASP A 51 16.67 -2.76 5.30
C ASP A 51 15.80 -3.41 4.21
N VAL A 52 14.58 -3.84 4.57
CA VAL A 52 13.64 -4.46 3.62
C VAL A 52 13.18 -3.43 2.59
N GLU A 53 12.80 -2.24 3.02
CA GLU A 53 12.33 -1.18 2.14
C GLU A 53 13.44 -0.66 1.22
N PHE A 54 14.65 -0.47 1.75
CA PHE A 54 15.79 -0.05 0.93
C PHE A 54 16.16 -1.09 -0.13
N TYR A 55 16.03 -2.38 0.18
CA TYR A 55 16.21 -3.44 -0.81
C TYR A 55 15.18 -3.34 -1.95
N LYS A 56 13.91 -3.09 -1.65
CA LYS A 56 12.86 -2.85 -2.66
C LYS A 56 13.20 -1.62 -3.53
N ILE A 57 13.61 -0.52 -2.90
CA ILE A 57 14.01 0.71 -3.58
C ILE A 57 15.20 0.45 -4.51
N ALA A 58 16.23 -0.26 -4.05
CA ALA A 58 17.39 -0.64 -4.87
C ALA A 58 16.98 -1.52 -6.06
N THR A 59 16.02 -2.43 -5.86
CA THR A 59 15.47 -3.27 -6.94
C THR A 59 14.76 -2.43 -8.00
N VAL A 60 13.95 -1.44 -7.59
CA VAL A 60 13.29 -0.51 -8.52
C VAL A 60 14.31 0.34 -9.28
N ALA A 61 15.34 0.85 -8.59
CA ALA A 61 16.41 1.61 -9.20
C ALA A 61 17.23 0.78 -10.21
N LEU A 62 17.47 -0.51 -9.90
CA LEU A 62 18.09 -1.46 -10.81
C LEU A 62 17.20 -1.71 -12.03
N ALA A 63 15.92 -1.98 -11.84
CA ALA A 63 14.94 -2.16 -12.92
C ALA A 63 14.85 -0.92 -13.82
N TYR A 64 14.83 0.28 -13.22
CA TYR A 64 14.90 1.54 -13.97
C TYR A 64 16.16 1.64 -14.81
N SER A 65 17.32 1.35 -14.24
CA SER A 65 18.61 1.44 -14.93
C SER A 65 18.71 0.46 -16.10
N VAL A 66 18.29 -0.79 -15.90
CA VAL A 66 18.25 -1.82 -16.95
C VAL A 66 17.26 -1.42 -18.06
N ALA A 67 16.05 -1.02 -17.71
CA ALA A 67 15.05 -0.55 -18.66
C ALA A 67 15.55 0.67 -19.44
N ARG A 68 16.21 1.62 -18.75
CA ARG A 68 16.76 2.84 -19.35
C ARG A 68 17.83 2.54 -20.41
N ILE A 69 18.71 1.57 -20.12
CA ILE A 69 19.73 1.10 -21.07
C ILE A 69 19.06 0.45 -22.27
N ALA A 70 18.18 -0.53 -22.05
CA ALA A 70 17.52 -1.27 -23.11
C ALA A 70 16.69 -0.35 -24.03
N ILE A 71 15.88 0.53 -23.46
CA ILE A 71 15.02 1.46 -24.21
C ILE A 71 15.87 2.43 -25.03
N SER A 72 16.99 2.92 -24.49
CA SER A 72 17.86 3.86 -25.23
C SER A 72 18.44 3.26 -26.50
N GLN A 73 18.68 1.95 -26.54
CA GLN A 73 19.21 1.25 -27.73
C GLN A 73 18.15 1.14 -28.83
N SER A 74 16.91 0.81 -28.48
CA SER A 74 15.85 0.54 -29.44
C SER A 74 14.46 0.86 -28.90
N PRO A 75 14.12 2.16 -28.71
CA PRO A 75 12.88 2.55 -28.01
C PRO A 75 11.61 2.03 -28.69
N LYS A 76 11.59 2.01 -30.05
CA LYS A 76 10.43 1.50 -30.79
C LYS A 76 10.25 -0.01 -30.62
N TYR A 77 11.34 -0.78 -30.77
CA TYR A 77 11.29 -2.23 -30.62
C TYR A 77 10.91 -2.66 -29.21
N ILE A 78 11.60 -2.10 -28.21
CA ILE A 78 11.30 -2.39 -26.81
C ILE A 78 9.86 -1.98 -26.47
N GLY A 79 9.39 -0.84 -26.99
CA GLY A 79 8.02 -0.38 -26.81
C GLY A 79 6.98 -1.41 -27.34
N TRP A 80 7.20 -1.93 -28.55
CA TRP A 80 6.32 -2.96 -29.11
C TRP A 80 6.40 -4.28 -28.37
N LEU A 81 7.59 -4.70 -27.94
CA LEU A 81 7.77 -5.91 -27.14
C LEU A 81 7.01 -5.81 -25.81
N LEU A 82 7.09 -4.67 -25.13
CA LEU A 82 6.38 -4.45 -23.87
C LEU A 82 4.87 -4.33 -24.07
N LEU A 83 4.38 -3.74 -25.16
CA LEU A 83 2.96 -3.75 -25.48
C LEU A 83 2.45 -5.17 -25.77
N ALA A 84 3.24 -5.99 -26.46
CA ALA A 84 2.90 -7.40 -26.69
C ALA A 84 2.90 -8.20 -25.37
N ALA A 85 3.88 -7.98 -24.50
CA ALA A 85 3.91 -8.56 -23.16
C ALA A 85 2.71 -8.11 -22.32
N THR A 86 2.29 -6.85 -22.42
CA THR A 86 1.08 -6.35 -21.77
C THR A 86 -0.17 -7.09 -22.23
N VAL A 87 -0.31 -7.36 -23.53
CA VAL A 87 -1.43 -8.18 -24.06
C VAL A 87 -1.45 -9.56 -23.40
N VAL A 88 -0.32 -10.26 -23.41
CA VAL A 88 -0.23 -11.62 -22.86
C VAL A 88 -0.56 -11.62 -21.37
N TRP A 89 0.04 -10.70 -20.62
CA TRP A 89 -0.12 -10.66 -19.17
C TRP A 89 -1.53 -10.23 -18.75
N CYS A 90 -2.09 -9.18 -19.35
CA CYS A 90 -3.45 -8.76 -18.99
C CYS A 90 -4.52 -9.78 -19.41
N CYS A 91 -4.34 -10.51 -20.53
CA CYS A 91 -5.23 -11.60 -20.90
C CYS A 91 -5.13 -12.78 -19.92
N HIS A 92 -3.92 -13.17 -19.52
CA HIS A 92 -3.70 -14.19 -18.49
C HIS A 92 -4.44 -13.84 -17.20
N GLU A 93 -4.21 -12.64 -16.67
CA GLU A 93 -4.83 -12.17 -15.45
C GLU A 93 -6.37 -12.08 -15.56
N ALA A 94 -6.86 -11.55 -16.68
CA ALA A 94 -8.29 -11.41 -16.89
C ALA A 94 -8.99 -12.78 -17.03
N ILE A 95 -8.39 -13.72 -17.74
CA ILE A 95 -8.91 -15.10 -17.86
C ILE A 95 -8.89 -15.79 -16.48
N LEU A 96 -7.80 -15.66 -15.72
CA LEU A 96 -7.72 -16.22 -14.37
C LEU A 96 -8.81 -15.63 -13.47
N GLY A 97 -9.02 -14.31 -13.52
CA GLY A 97 -10.09 -13.64 -12.78
C GLY A 97 -11.49 -14.15 -13.18
N LEU A 98 -11.73 -14.38 -14.48
CA LEU A 98 -12.99 -15.00 -14.94
C LEU A 98 -13.15 -16.41 -14.38
N MET A 99 -12.10 -17.24 -14.41
CA MET A 99 -12.13 -18.59 -13.83
C MET A 99 -12.44 -18.56 -12.34
N GLN A 100 -11.94 -17.57 -11.61
CA GLN A 100 -12.25 -17.35 -10.19
C GLN A 100 -13.71 -16.96 -9.98
N VAL A 101 -14.25 -16.01 -10.76
CA VAL A 101 -15.65 -15.59 -10.67
C VAL A 101 -16.61 -16.75 -10.98
N PHE A 102 -16.28 -17.60 -11.96
CA PHE A 102 -17.10 -18.78 -12.31
C PHE A 102 -16.83 -20.01 -11.41
N GLY A 103 -15.99 -19.89 -10.38
CA GLY A 103 -15.73 -20.96 -9.42
C GLY A 103 -14.89 -22.13 -9.95
N SER A 104 -14.33 -22.03 -11.17
CA SER A 104 -13.42 -23.04 -11.72
C SER A 104 -12.00 -22.95 -11.15
N ARG A 105 -11.67 -21.86 -10.45
CA ARG A 105 -10.43 -21.68 -9.70
C ARG A 105 -10.68 -20.89 -8.42
N MET A 106 -9.99 -21.26 -7.34
CA MET A 106 -10.08 -20.50 -6.08
C MET A 106 -9.29 -19.19 -6.19
N SER A 107 -9.80 -18.13 -5.52
CA SER A 107 -9.05 -16.89 -5.39
C SER A 107 -7.95 -17.03 -4.34
N ASN A 108 -6.99 -16.10 -4.35
CA ASN A 108 -5.91 -16.07 -3.36
C ASN A 108 -6.34 -15.50 -2.01
N HIS A 109 -7.62 -15.16 -1.83
CA HIS A 109 -8.12 -14.57 -0.59
C HIS A 109 -9.52 -15.11 -0.27
N PHE A 110 -9.73 -15.56 0.99
CA PHE A 110 -10.97 -16.22 1.41
C PHE A 110 -12.22 -15.33 1.37
N LEU A 111 -12.06 -13.99 1.51
CA LEU A 111 -13.17 -13.04 1.47
C LEU A 111 -13.53 -12.53 0.06
N TYR A 112 -12.66 -12.72 -0.93
CA TYR A 112 -12.82 -12.13 -2.25
C TYR A 112 -12.87 -13.19 -3.34
N ALA A 113 -13.92 -13.16 -4.14
CA ALA A 113 -14.10 -14.14 -5.21
C ALA A 113 -13.16 -13.92 -6.41
N CYS A 114 -12.61 -12.72 -6.60
CA CYS A 114 -11.85 -12.36 -7.79
C CYS A 114 -10.62 -11.52 -7.43
N THR A 115 -9.44 -12.09 -7.60
CA THR A 115 -8.15 -11.44 -7.27
C THR A 115 -7.09 -11.58 -8.37
N GLY A 116 -7.31 -12.39 -9.41
CA GLY A 116 -6.25 -12.78 -10.34
C GLY A 116 -5.13 -13.52 -9.61
N THR A 117 -3.88 -13.21 -9.93
CA THR A 117 -2.70 -13.63 -9.16
C THR A 117 -2.43 -12.75 -7.95
N PHE A 118 -3.07 -11.59 -7.86
CA PHE A 118 -2.94 -10.67 -6.74
C PHE A 118 -3.67 -11.20 -5.51
N PHE A 119 -3.27 -10.72 -4.34
CA PHE A 119 -3.92 -11.07 -3.08
C PHE A 119 -5.22 -10.29 -2.81
N ASN A 120 -5.44 -9.16 -3.51
CA ASN A 120 -6.56 -8.24 -3.27
C ASN A 120 -7.16 -7.77 -4.59
N PRO A 121 -8.50 -7.69 -4.72
CA PRO A 121 -9.17 -7.22 -5.94
C PRO A 121 -8.85 -5.76 -6.30
N GLY A 122 -8.48 -4.92 -5.34
CA GLY A 122 -8.09 -3.53 -5.58
C GLY A 122 -6.87 -3.40 -6.50
N PRO A 123 -5.71 -3.96 -6.14
CA PRO A 123 -4.54 -4.05 -7.00
C PRO A 123 -4.80 -4.79 -8.32
N PHE A 124 -5.52 -5.90 -8.29
CA PHE A 124 -5.88 -6.62 -9.52
C PHE A 124 -6.60 -5.72 -10.52
N GLY A 125 -7.65 -5.01 -10.07
CA GLY A 125 -8.35 -4.06 -10.94
C GLY A 125 -7.51 -2.84 -11.34
N GLY A 126 -6.58 -2.40 -10.47
CA GLY A 126 -5.60 -1.36 -10.79
C GLY A 126 -4.66 -1.78 -11.92
N PHE A 127 -4.13 -3.01 -11.87
CA PHE A 127 -3.29 -3.59 -12.91
C PHE A 127 -4.02 -3.66 -14.26
N LEU A 128 -5.24 -4.20 -14.26
CA LEU A 128 -6.06 -4.28 -15.46
C LEU A 128 -6.36 -2.90 -16.04
N ALA A 129 -6.61 -1.90 -15.20
CA ALA A 129 -6.85 -0.52 -15.61
C ALA A 129 -5.61 0.12 -16.28
N VAL A 130 -4.41 -0.12 -15.73
CA VAL A 130 -3.14 0.34 -16.34
C VAL A 130 -2.94 -0.30 -17.71
N CYS A 131 -3.11 -1.62 -17.82
CA CYS A 131 -2.99 -2.34 -19.09
C CYS A 131 -4.03 -1.84 -20.11
N LEU A 132 -5.28 -1.70 -19.71
CA LEU A 132 -6.38 -1.23 -20.55
C LEU A 132 -6.10 0.15 -21.13
N SER A 133 -5.57 1.08 -20.32
CA SER A 133 -5.25 2.43 -20.77
C SER A 133 -4.14 2.45 -21.82
N MET A 134 -3.10 1.63 -21.66
CA MET A 134 -2.03 1.49 -22.64
C MET A 134 -2.52 0.87 -23.95
N LEU A 135 -3.30 -0.21 -23.87
CA LEU A 135 -3.85 -0.88 -25.05
C LEU A 135 -4.81 0.02 -25.82
N ALA A 136 -5.69 0.76 -25.14
CA ALA A 136 -6.57 1.74 -25.77
C ALA A 136 -5.77 2.83 -26.49
N ALA A 137 -4.73 3.38 -25.86
CA ALA A 137 -3.88 4.38 -26.49
C ALA A 137 -3.07 3.82 -27.67
N SER A 138 -2.74 2.55 -27.69
CA SER A 138 -1.97 1.92 -28.77
C SER A 138 -2.69 1.98 -30.14
N PHE A 139 -4.02 2.14 -30.17
CA PHE A 139 -4.77 2.34 -31.41
C PHE A 139 -4.40 3.64 -32.12
N THR A 140 -3.85 4.62 -31.40
CA THR A 140 -3.47 5.93 -32.00
C THR A 140 -2.11 5.90 -32.68
N ILE A 141 -1.26 4.90 -32.40
CA ILE A 141 0.14 4.85 -32.89
C ILE A 141 0.34 3.92 -34.07
N THR A 142 -0.61 3.08 -34.41
CA THR A 142 -0.51 2.13 -35.52
C THR A 142 -1.81 1.99 -36.28
N LYS A 143 -1.70 1.65 -37.59
CA LYS A 143 -2.84 1.30 -38.45
C LYS A 143 -2.94 -0.21 -38.72
N SER A 144 -2.11 -1.03 -38.05
CA SER A 144 -2.09 -2.49 -38.22
C SER A 144 -3.44 -3.10 -37.81
N LYS A 145 -4.16 -3.69 -38.74
CA LYS A 145 -5.43 -4.37 -38.47
C LYS A 145 -5.27 -5.56 -37.54
N VAL A 146 -4.14 -6.27 -37.64
CA VAL A 146 -3.82 -7.42 -36.77
C VAL A 146 -3.67 -6.94 -35.33
N TRP A 147 -2.88 -5.86 -35.11
CA TRP A 147 -2.73 -5.27 -33.77
C TRP A 147 -4.07 -4.79 -33.21
N HIS A 148 -4.86 -4.11 -34.03
CA HIS A 148 -6.18 -3.64 -33.59
C HIS A 148 -7.10 -4.80 -33.19
N CYS A 149 -7.06 -5.91 -33.90
CA CYS A 149 -7.82 -7.11 -33.54
C CYS A 149 -7.33 -7.69 -32.21
N VAL A 150 -6.02 -7.91 -32.05
CA VAL A 150 -5.42 -8.46 -30.84
C VAL A 150 -5.69 -7.57 -29.62
N ALA A 151 -5.38 -6.28 -29.73
CA ALA A 151 -5.61 -5.33 -28.65
C ALA A 151 -7.13 -5.18 -28.34
N GLY A 152 -7.99 -5.20 -29.37
CA GLY A 152 -9.44 -5.12 -29.20
C GLY A 152 -10.02 -6.33 -28.45
N VAL A 153 -9.58 -7.55 -28.78
CA VAL A 153 -9.97 -8.76 -28.04
C VAL A 153 -9.49 -8.70 -26.59
N SER A 154 -8.24 -8.28 -26.36
CA SER A 154 -7.68 -8.14 -24.99
C SER A 154 -8.47 -7.11 -24.18
N ILE A 155 -8.78 -5.95 -24.76
CA ILE A 155 -9.61 -4.91 -24.13
C ILE A 155 -10.98 -5.47 -23.77
N PHE A 156 -11.61 -6.23 -24.69
CA PHE A 156 -12.92 -6.83 -24.44
C PHE A 156 -12.90 -7.76 -23.22
N ILE A 157 -11.92 -8.69 -23.16
CA ILE A 157 -11.79 -9.64 -22.03
C ILE A 157 -11.58 -8.87 -20.72
N VAL A 158 -10.72 -7.84 -20.71
CA VAL A 158 -10.43 -7.03 -19.53
C VAL A 158 -11.67 -6.25 -19.09
N VAL A 159 -12.42 -5.64 -20.02
CA VAL A 159 -13.63 -4.88 -19.70
C VAL A 159 -14.71 -5.77 -19.07
N VAL A 160 -14.83 -7.03 -19.50
CA VAL A 160 -15.79 -7.98 -18.93
C VAL A 160 -15.49 -8.28 -17.45
N ILE A 161 -14.22 -8.46 -17.08
CA ILE A 161 -13.85 -8.82 -15.70
C ILE A 161 -13.67 -7.62 -14.77
N LEU A 162 -13.33 -6.44 -15.30
CA LEU A 162 -12.98 -5.26 -14.52
C LEU A 162 -14.04 -4.85 -13.48
N PRO A 163 -15.36 -4.88 -13.77
CA PRO A 163 -16.41 -4.58 -12.77
C PRO A 163 -16.37 -5.50 -11.55
N SER A 164 -16.06 -6.79 -11.73
CA SER A 164 -15.99 -7.78 -10.64
C SER A 164 -14.88 -7.49 -9.63
N THR A 165 -13.86 -6.70 -10.01
CA THR A 165 -12.78 -6.29 -9.12
C THR A 165 -13.22 -5.22 -8.12
N MET A 166 -14.29 -4.49 -8.38
CA MET A 166 -14.75 -3.34 -7.59
C MET A 166 -13.67 -2.31 -7.25
N SER A 167 -12.59 -2.25 -8.05
CA SER A 167 -11.44 -1.36 -7.85
C SER A 167 -11.76 0.07 -8.29
N ARG A 168 -12.33 0.87 -7.38
CA ARG A 168 -12.70 2.27 -7.67
C ARG A 168 -11.50 3.14 -8.01
N SER A 169 -10.40 2.97 -7.31
CA SER A 169 -9.14 3.69 -7.57
C SER A 169 -8.56 3.36 -8.94
N GLY A 170 -8.61 2.09 -9.35
CA GLY A 170 -8.22 1.69 -10.71
C GLY A 170 -9.13 2.30 -11.78
N LEU A 171 -10.45 2.30 -11.56
CA LEU A 171 -11.42 2.92 -12.47
C LEU A 171 -11.23 4.45 -12.57
N LEU A 172 -10.93 5.14 -11.46
CA LEU A 172 -10.62 6.57 -11.48
C LEU A 172 -9.35 6.86 -12.28
N GLY A 173 -8.30 6.06 -12.11
CA GLY A 173 -7.07 6.15 -12.90
C GLY A 173 -7.34 5.94 -14.39
N LEU A 174 -8.12 4.91 -14.74
CA LEU A 174 -8.54 4.63 -16.11
C LEU A 174 -9.34 5.80 -16.70
N ALA A 175 -10.32 6.32 -15.96
CA ALA A 175 -11.14 7.44 -16.40
C ALA A 175 -10.30 8.71 -16.67
N ALA A 176 -9.37 9.04 -15.77
CA ALA A 176 -8.43 10.15 -15.94
C ALA A 176 -7.58 9.97 -17.21
N SER A 177 -7.04 8.77 -17.40
CA SER A 177 -6.24 8.43 -18.59
C SER A 177 -7.05 8.51 -19.88
N MET A 178 -8.27 7.96 -19.89
CA MET A 178 -9.16 8.02 -21.06
C MET A 178 -9.61 9.45 -21.37
N ALA A 179 -9.83 10.29 -20.37
CA ALA A 179 -10.09 11.71 -20.55
C ALA A 179 -8.92 12.41 -21.27
N VAL A 180 -7.68 12.19 -20.80
CA VAL A 180 -6.50 12.73 -21.47
C VAL A 180 -6.37 12.20 -22.91
N LEU A 181 -6.60 10.91 -23.14
CA LEU A 181 -6.59 10.31 -24.48
C LEU A 181 -7.63 10.98 -25.40
N ALA A 182 -8.85 11.20 -24.91
CA ALA A 182 -9.91 11.84 -25.65
C ALA A 182 -9.53 13.28 -26.08
N PHE A 183 -8.81 14.02 -25.21
CA PHE A 183 -8.32 15.36 -25.57
C PHE A 183 -7.23 15.34 -26.66
N THR A 184 -6.50 14.26 -26.85
CA THR A 184 -5.50 14.13 -27.92
C THR A 184 -6.13 13.82 -29.28
N ILE A 185 -7.32 13.26 -29.32
CA ILE A 185 -8.07 12.91 -30.54
C ILE A 185 -8.99 14.10 -30.92
N GLU A 186 -8.76 14.72 -32.09
CA GLU A 186 -9.43 15.94 -32.50
C GLU A 186 -10.97 15.85 -32.45
N LYS A 187 -11.53 14.73 -32.94
CA LYS A 187 -12.99 14.49 -32.93
C LYS A 187 -13.58 14.52 -31.51
N TRP A 188 -12.91 13.82 -30.56
CA TRP A 188 -13.35 13.77 -29.17
C TRP A 188 -13.11 15.09 -28.43
N ARG A 189 -11.98 15.75 -28.71
CA ARG A 189 -11.68 17.08 -28.16
C ARG A 189 -12.77 18.09 -28.55
N ASN A 190 -13.18 18.11 -29.83
CA ASN A 190 -14.22 18.99 -30.32
C ASN A 190 -15.59 18.65 -29.70
N PHE A 191 -15.90 17.35 -29.54
CA PHE A 191 -17.09 16.89 -28.83
C PHE A 191 -17.08 17.36 -27.36
N ILE A 192 -16.00 17.13 -26.62
CA ILE A 192 -15.88 17.56 -25.22
C ILE A 192 -16.00 19.08 -25.10
N ARG A 193 -15.36 19.84 -25.97
CA ARG A 193 -15.46 21.31 -25.97
C ARG A 193 -16.87 21.79 -26.24
N LYS A 194 -17.59 21.12 -27.14
CA LYS A 194 -18.97 21.47 -27.47
C LYS A 194 -19.96 21.14 -26.35
N TYR A 195 -19.74 20.02 -25.65
CA TYR A 195 -20.66 19.49 -24.63
C TYR A 195 -20.01 19.48 -23.23
N TRP A 196 -19.06 20.39 -22.94
CA TRP A 196 -18.29 20.40 -21.71
C TRP A 196 -19.18 20.40 -20.44
N TYR A 197 -20.30 21.12 -20.45
CA TYR A 197 -21.26 21.17 -19.36
C TYR A 197 -21.94 19.82 -19.10
N ALA A 198 -22.26 19.07 -20.15
CA ALA A 198 -22.82 17.72 -20.00
C ALA A 198 -21.77 16.72 -19.46
N VAL A 199 -20.55 16.80 -19.97
CA VAL A 199 -19.42 16.00 -19.46
C VAL A 199 -19.17 16.31 -17.99
N LEU A 200 -19.17 17.59 -17.61
CA LEU A 200 -19.01 18.02 -16.21
C LEU A 200 -20.15 17.48 -15.34
N LEU A 201 -21.41 17.64 -15.78
CA LEU A 201 -22.58 17.15 -15.05
C LEU A 201 -22.51 15.63 -14.82
N VAL A 202 -22.22 14.86 -15.87
CA VAL A 202 -22.06 13.39 -15.78
C VAL A 202 -20.91 13.04 -14.82
N SER A 203 -19.80 13.76 -14.88
CA SER A 203 -18.66 13.53 -13.98
C SER A 203 -19.01 13.81 -12.51
N ILE A 204 -19.77 14.89 -12.24
CA ILE A 204 -20.27 15.22 -10.89
C ILE A 204 -21.22 14.13 -10.39
N VAL A 205 -22.20 13.74 -11.20
CA VAL A 205 -23.18 12.70 -10.83
C VAL A 205 -22.49 11.37 -10.56
N ALA A 206 -21.58 10.95 -11.44
CA ALA A 206 -20.81 9.71 -11.27
C ALA A 206 -19.91 9.77 -10.04
N GLY A 207 -19.21 10.87 -9.81
CA GLY A 207 -18.34 11.09 -8.64
C GLY A 207 -19.12 11.08 -7.34
N THR A 208 -20.27 11.78 -7.29
CA THR A 208 -21.16 11.80 -6.12
C THR A 208 -21.75 10.42 -5.86
N GLY A 209 -22.20 9.71 -6.89
CA GLY A 209 -22.69 8.34 -6.76
C GLY A 209 -21.62 7.39 -6.22
N ALA A 210 -20.40 7.45 -6.74
CA ALA A 210 -19.27 6.65 -6.28
C ALA A 210 -18.89 6.96 -4.81
N TYR A 211 -18.99 8.22 -4.38
CA TYR A 211 -18.77 8.63 -2.99
C TYR A 211 -19.87 8.06 -2.08
N LEU A 212 -21.15 8.26 -2.43
CA LEU A 212 -22.27 7.84 -1.60
C LEU A 212 -22.33 6.32 -1.43
N PHE A 213 -21.99 5.57 -2.46
CA PHE A 213 -22.03 4.10 -2.44
C PHE A 213 -21.10 3.47 -1.38
N LYS A 214 -19.96 4.12 -1.03
CA LYS A 214 -19.03 3.66 0.02
C LYS A 214 -18.50 4.83 0.86
N LYS A 215 -19.39 5.65 1.39
CA LYS A 215 -19.09 6.86 2.16
C LYS A 215 -18.10 6.60 3.33
N ASN A 216 -18.28 5.51 4.06
CA ASN A 216 -17.42 5.17 5.20
C ASN A 216 -15.96 4.94 4.79
N SER A 217 -15.72 4.22 3.70
CA SER A 217 -14.37 4.00 3.18
C SER A 217 -13.72 5.29 2.64
N ALA A 218 -14.51 6.20 2.06
CA ALA A 218 -14.01 7.50 1.62
C ALA A 218 -13.63 8.39 2.82
N ASN A 219 -14.49 8.44 3.84
CA ASN A 219 -14.22 9.18 5.08
C ASN A 219 -12.97 8.64 5.80
N GLY A 220 -12.80 7.32 5.88
CA GLY A 220 -11.61 6.70 6.46
C GLY A 220 -10.33 7.12 5.75
N ARG A 221 -10.31 7.15 4.41
CA ARG A 221 -9.14 7.62 3.64
C ARG A 221 -8.87 9.11 3.83
N MET A 222 -9.92 9.94 3.90
CA MET A 222 -9.76 11.36 4.16
C MET A 222 -9.16 11.61 5.55
N PHE A 223 -9.63 10.88 6.57
CA PHE A 223 -9.07 10.96 7.91
C PHE A 223 -7.61 10.46 7.94
N MET A 224 -7.33 9.33 7.29
CA MET A 224 -5.97 8.80 7.16
C MET A 224 -5.02 9.83 6.51
N ASN A 225 -5.43 10.46 5.41
CA ASN A 225 -4.63 11.51 4.77
C ASN A 225 -4.37 12.70 5.71
N LYS A 226 -5.37 13.10 6.53
CA LYS A 226 -5.22 14.15 7.53
C LYS A 226 -4.12 13.81 8.54
N ILE A 227 -4.16 12.62 9.12
CA ILE A 227 -3.16 12.14 10.08
C ILE A 227 -1.78 12.00 9.41
N SER A 228 -1.73 11.45 8.18
CA SER A 228 -0.47 11.32 7.42
C SER A 228 0.19 12.67 7.14
N VAL A 229 -0.58 13.71 6.82
CA VAL A 229 -0.03 15.07 6.63
C VAL A 229 0.54 15.61 7.94
N GLN A 230 -0.14 15.41 9.07
CA GLN A 230 0.37 15.82 10.38
C GLN A 230 1.65 15.06 10.74
N ALA A 231 1.69 13.73 10.49
CA ALA A 231 2.87 12.91 10.71
C ALA A 231 4.04 13.37 9.82
N MET A 232 3.80 13.67 8.54
CA MET A 232 4.83 14.19 7.63
C MET A 232 5.43 15.52 8.11
N VAL A 233 4.59 16.45 8.57
CA VAL A 233 5.06 17.74 9.08
C VAL A 233 5.82 17.56 10.40
N GLY A 234 5.37 16.68 11.28
CA GLY A 234 5.99 16.42 12.59
C GLY A 234 7.38 15.77 12.51
N ASN A 235 7.64 14.98 11.47
CA ASN A 235 8.91 14.24 11.30
C ASN A 235 9.99 15.02 10.48
N GLY A 236 9.72 16.27 10.12
CA GLY A 236 10.71 17.15 9.51
C GLY A 236 11.08 16.79 8.06
N PHE A 237 12.29 17.22 7.63
CA PHE A 237 12.70 17.13 6.21
C PHE A 237 13.13 15.74 5.75
N THR A 238 13.64 14.90 6.66
CA THR A 238 14.16 13.56 6.35
C THR A 238 13.15 12.44 6.60
N GLY A 239 11.99 12.80 7.16
CA GLY A 239 10.93 11.84 7.49
C GLY A 239 11.24 10.98 8.71
N ALA A 240 10.44 9.98 8.92
CA ALA A 240 10.48 9.10 10.10
C ALA A 240 11.36 7.84 9.92
N GLY A 241 11.82 7.57 8.70
CA GLY A 241 12.53 6.35 8.33
C GLY A 241 11.74 5.47 7.36
N LEU A 242 12.46 4.73 6.52
CA LEU A 242 11.85 3.86 5.51
C LEU A 242 11.06 2.73 6.17
N GLY A 243 9.85 2.47 5.68
CA GLY A 243 8.95 1.44 6.18
C GLY A 243 8.29 1.74 7.53
N MET A 244 8.52 2.94 8.11
CA MET A 244 7.98 3.33 9.42
C MET A 244 6.58 3.96 9.36
N TYR A 245 5.96 4.03 8.19
CA TYR A 245 4.67 4.69 8.00
C TYR A 245 3.61 4.25 9.02
N THR A 246 3.43 2.96 9.21
CA THR A 246 2.34 2.41 10.04
C THR A 246 2.51 2.72 11.52
N GLY A 247 3.71 2.55 12.06
CA GLY A 247 4.01 2.88 13.46
C GLY A 247 3.86 4.38 13.74
N VAL A 248 4.42 5.21 12.86
CA VAL A 248 4.33 6.68 12.96
C VAL A 248 2.89 7.17 12.80
N TYR A 249 2.13 6.57 11.89
CA TYR A 249 0.70 6.85 11.73
C TYR A 249 -0.09 6.54 13.00
N GLY A 250 0.13 5.35 13.59
CA GLY A 250 -0.53 4.94 14.83
C GLY A 250 -0.23 5.89 15.99
N GLN A 251 1.04 6.28 16.16
CA GLN A 251 1.45 7.26 17.18
C GLN A 251 0.81 8.64 16.93
N GLN A 252 0.83 9.14 15.69
CA GLN A 252 0.23 10.42 15.35
C GLN A 252 -1.30 10.41 15.55
N GLN A 253 -1.97 9.30 15.25
CA GLN A 253 -3.41 9.14 15.49
C GLN A 253 -3.71 9.12 16.98
N HIS A 254 -2.89 8.45 17.79
CA HIS A 254 -2.98 8.48 19.24
C HIS A 254 -2.87 9.93 19.75
N ASP A 255 -1.82 10.66 19.37
CA ASP A 255 -1.58 12.02 19.84
C ASP A 255 -2.69 12.99 19.40
N TYR A 256 -3.24 12.77 18.20
CA TYR A 256 -4.39 13.51 17.70
C TYR A 256 -5.63 13.35 18.60
N PHE A 257 -5.96 12.13 19.03
CA PHE A 257 -7.10 11.90 19.91
C PHE A 257 -6.79 12.18 21.38
N ALA A 258 -5.56 11.97 21.83
CA ALA A 258 -5.15 12.26 23.20
C ALA A 258 -5.38 13.72 23.58
N SER A 259 -5.22 14.65 22.62
CA SER A 259 -5.49 16.07 22.84
C SER A 259 -6.98 16.43 22.97
N GLN A 260 -7.89 15.48 22.69
CA GLN A 260 -9.35 15.70 22.65
C GLN A 260 -10.09 14.83 23.68
N ILE A 261 -9.42 13.87 24.30
CA ILE A 261 -10.00 12.96 25.29
C ILE A 261 -9.63 13.46 26.69
N GLU A 262 -10.63 13.77 27.51
CA GLU A 262 -10.43 14.04 28.93
C GLU A 262 -10.49 12.73 29.73
N ILE A 263 -9.54 12.57 30.64
CA ILE A 263 -9.43 11.41 31.50
C ILE A 263 -9.53 11.89 32.96
N GLY A 264 -10.58 11.49 33.65
CA GLY A 264 -10.79 11.75 35.08
C GLY A 264 -11.25 10.47 35.79
N ASN A 265 -11.04 10.32 37.06
CA ASN A 265 -11.50 9.27 38.01
C ASN A 265 -12.17 8.01 37.42
N GLY A 266 -11.53 7.37 36.41
CA GLY A 266 -12.10 6.22 35.69
C GLY A 266 -13.01 6.59 34.51
N ASP A 267 -13.33 7.85 34.34
CA ASP A 267 -14.15 8.36 33.24
C ASP A 267 -13.27 8.72 32.04
N ILE A 268 -13.72 8.38 30.84
CA ILE A 268 -13.06 8.70 29.59
C ILE A 268 -14.04 9.53 28.76
N ASP A 269 -13.91 10.85 28.83
CA ASP A 269 -14.80 11.74 28.08
C ASP A 269 -14.33 11.86 26.61
N ILE A 270 -15.16 11.32 25.72
CA ILE A 270 -14.97 11.38 24.26
C ILE A 270 -15.90 12.39 23.59
N SER A 271 -16.64 13.21 24.38
CA SER A 271 -17.66 14.14 23.85
C SER A 271 -17.07 15.23 22.95
N ALA A 272 -15.82 15.62 23.17
CA ALA A 272 -15.11 16.59 22.35
C ALA A 272 -14.66 16.06 20.99
N ILE A 273 -14.63 14.73 20.81
CA ILE A 273 -14.20 14.12 19.55
C ILE A 273 -15.32 14.23 18.51
N ASN A 274 -14.97 14.68 17.31
CA ASN A 274 -15.89 14.64 16.18
C ASN A 274 -16.27 13.17 15.87
N GLU A 275 -17.57 12.83 16.02
CA GLU A 275 -18.08 11.46 15.83
C GLU A 275 -17.71 10.90 14.45
N ARG A 276 -17.72 11.73 13.39
CA ARG A 276 -17.34 11.32 12.06
C ARG A 276 -15.88 10.87 12.00
N GLU A 277 -14.97 11.56 12.66
CA GLU A 277 -13.54 11.21 12.70
C GLU A 277 -13.31 9.99 13.58
N ARG A 278 -13.98 9.90 14.72
CA ARG A 278 -13.97 8.75 15.60
C ARG A 278 -14.41 7.46 14.85
N MET A 279 -15.50 7.54 14.09
CA MET A 279 -15.96 6.40 13.27
C MET A 279 -15.11 6.15 12.02
N ALA A 280 -14.36 7.14 11.56
CA ALA A 280 -13.48 7.00 10.39
C ALA A 280 -12.11 6.43 10.71
N CYS A 281 -11.60 6.61 11.96
CA CYS A 281 -10.28 6.13 12.36
C CYS A 281 -10.19 4.60 12.32
N ASP A 282 -8.99 4.10 12.07
CA ASP A 282 -8.65 2.68 12.04
C ASP A 282 -7.15 2.49 12.21
N CYS A 283 -6.69 1.23 12.20
CA CYS A 283 -5.28 0.85 12.19
C CYS A 283 -4.88 0.36 10.77
N PRO A 284 -4.47 1.25 9.87
CA PRO A 284 -4.08 0.85 8.53
C PRO A 284 -2.75 0.09 8.53
N GLU A 285 -2.67 -0.99 7.77
CA GLU A 285 -1.43 -1.74 7.54
C GLU A 285 -0.52 -1.06 6.49
N ARG A 286 -1.04 -0.10 5.73
CA ARG A 286 -0.37 0.56 4.60
C ARG A 286 -0.90 1.96 4.38
N SER A 287 -0.08 2.81 3.77
CA SER A 287 -0.58 4.06 3.21
C SER A 287 -1.50 3.79 2.02
N PHE A 288 -2.71 4.36 2.02
CA PHE A 288 -3.57 4.38 0.83
C PHE A 288 -3.33 5.60 -0.05
N ASN A 289 -2.21 6.29 0.17
CA ASN A 289 -1.71 7.39 -0.65
C ASN A 289 -0.19 7.32 -0.66
N GLU A 290 0.38 6.77 -1.73
CA GLU A 290 1.82 6.54 -1.87
C GLU A 290 2.65 7.81 -1.75
N TYR A 291 2.13 8.93 -2.21
CA TYR A 291 2.83 10.21 -2.12
C TYR A 291 2.98 10.65 -0.66
N LEU A 292 1.90 10.55 0.12
CA LEU A 292 1.95 10.83 1.56
C LEU A 292 2.78 9.78 2.30
N GLY A 293 2.74 8.51 1.88
CA GLY A 293 3.61 7.46 2.43
C GLY A 293 5.08 7.84 2.31
N ILE A 294 5.53 8.19 1.10
CA ILE A 294 6.91 8.68 0.87
C ILE A 294 7.19 9.94 1.69
N GLY A 295 6.20 10.85 1.81
CA GLY A 295 6.35 12.06 2.59
C GLY A 295 6.53 11.82 4.09
N VAL A 296 5.84 10.84 4.66
CA VAL A 296 6.00 10.46 6.08
C VAL A 296 7.35 9.77 6.31
N GLU A 297 7.72 8.84 5.43
CA GLU A 297 8.91 8.01 5.60
C GLU A 297 10.22 8.73 5.26
N ALA A 298 10.25 9.46 4.16
CA ALA A 298 11.46 10.09 3.63
C ALA A 298 11.40 11.63 3.56
N GLY A 299 10.33 12.21 4.08
CA GLY A 299 10.14 13.65 4.19
C GLY A 299 9.47 14.30 2.97
N PRO A 300 8.96 15.54 3.15
CA PRO A 300 8.20 16.27 2.12
C PRO A 300 9.02 16.58 0.86
N VAL A 301 10.35 16.71 0.98
CA VAL A 301 11.22 16.97 -0.17
C VAL A 301 11.29 15.74 -1.07
N ALA A 302 11.41 14.53 -0.50
CA ALA A 302 11.41 13.29 -1.26
C ALA A 302 10.05 13.09 -1.99
N MET A 303 8.93 13.40 -1.32
CA MET A 303 7.60 13.38 -1.93
C MET A 303 7.53 14.33 -3.14
N VAL A 304 7.96 15.57 -2.99
CA VAL A 304 7.93 16.57 -4.08
C VAL A 304 8.82 16.14 -5.24
N LEU A 305 10.02 15.61 -4.98
CA LEU A 305 10.90 15.06 -6.00
C LEU A 305 10.26 13.90 -6.75
N PHE A 306 9.63 12.97 -6.03
CA PHE A 306 8.94 11.84 -6.65
C PHE A 306 7.79 12.31 -7.55
N VAL A 307 6.95 13.24 -7.08
CA VAL A 307 5.88 13.85 -7.88
C VAL A 307 6.46 14.53 -9.12
N ALA A 308 7.53 15.29 -8.98
CA ALA A 308 8.18 15.97 -10.10
C ALA A 308 8.70 14.98 -11.15
N ILE A 309 9.30 13.87 -10.74
CA ILE A 309 9.77 12.80 -11.63
C ILE A 309 8.60 12.22 -12.44
N VAL A 310 7.52 11.85 -11.76
CA VAL A 310 6.32 11.26 -12.38
C VAL A 310 5.68 12.24 -13.38
N VAL A 311 5.50 13.50 -12.99
CA VAL A 311 4.90 14.55 -13.85
C VAL A 311 5.79 14.83 -15.07
N LEU A 312 7.09 14.97 -14.89
CA LEU A 312 8.00 15.22 -15.99
C LEU A 312 8.06 14.04 -16.97
N ALA A 313 8.10 12.80 -16.47
CA ALA A 313 8.04 11.61 -17.31
C ALA A 313 6.72 11.56 -18.09
N MET A 314 5.60 11.82 -17.42
CA MET A 314 4.24 11.87 -18.02
C MET A 314 4.17 12.90 -19.16
N VAL A 315 4.61 14.14 -18.92
CA VAL A 315 4.62 15.22 -19.93
C VAL A 315 5.47 14.84 -21.14
N ARG A 316 6.64 14.23 -20.91
CA ARG A 316 7.52 13.79 -22.00
C ARG A 316 6.90 12.65 -22.81
N LEU A 317 6.32 11.66 -22.16
CA LEU A 317 5.65 10.56 -22.82
C LEU A 317 4.43 11.03 -23.64
N LEU A 318 3.66 12.01 -23.14
CA LEU A 318 2.56 12.63 -23.90
C LEU A 318 3.06 13.37 -25.14
N LYS A 319 4.17 14.13 -25.03
CA LYS A 319 4.81 14.79 -26.19
C LYS A 319 5.30 13.78 -27.24
N GLN A 320 5.78 12.62 -26.81
CA GLN A 320 6.19 11.52 -27.68
C GLN A 320 5.02 10.73 -28.26
N LYS A 321 3.78 11.03 -27.85
CA LYS A 321 2.56 10.27 -28.18
C LYS A 321 2.68 8.78 -27.80
N SER A 322 3.39 8.49 -26.71
CA SER A 322 3.65 7.13 -26.25
C SER A 322 2.43 6.55 -25.54
N PRO A 323 2.01 5.29 -25.79
CA PRO A 323 0.96 4.62 -25.06
C PRO A 323 1.27 4.48 -23.55
N PHE A 324 2.53 4.41 -23.20
CA PHE A 324 2.99 4.33 -21.81
C PHE A 324 2.65 5.59 -20.98
N ALA A 325 2.38 6.73 -21.63
CA ALA A 325 1.87 7.92 -20.95
C ALA A 325 0.56 7.63 -20.22
N TYR A 326 -0.32 6.89 -20.86
CA TYR A 326 -1.65 6.60 -20.34
C TYR A 326 -1.61 5.56 -19.24
N GLY A 327 -0.70 4.58 -19.33
CA GLY A 327 -0.39 3.67 -18.22
C GLY A 327 0.14 4.41 -17.00
N LEU A 328 1.08 5.35 -17.19
CA LEU A 328 1.63 6.16 -16.10
C LEU A 328 0.57 7.07 -15.47
N ILE A 329 -0.32 7.69 -16.26
CA ILE A 329 -1.43 8.50 -15.73
C ILE A 329 -2.34 7.63 -14.86
N THR A 330 -2.73 6.45 -15.35
CA THR A 330 -3.58 5.51 -14.59
C THR A 330 -2.91 5.11 -13.29
N LEU A 331 -1.64 4.73 -13.34
CA LEU A 331 -0.85 4.32 -12.16
C LEU A 331 -0.70 5.47 -11.16
N ALA A 332 -0.38 6.68 -11.64
CA ALA A 332 -0.21 7.85 -10.78
C ALA A 332 -1.50 8.23 -10.04
N VAL A 333 -2.65 8.18 -10.71
CA VAL A 333 -3.96 8.43 -10.06
C VAL A 333 -4.33 7.28 -9.13
N PHE A 334 -4.04 6.04 -9.51
CA PHE A 334 -4.27 4.87 -8.67
C PHE A 334 -3.47 4.95 -7.36
N ALA A 335 -2.24 5.45 -7.41
CA ALA A 335 -1.36 5.64 -6.26
C ALA A 335 -1.84 6.71 -5.25
N ILE A 336 -2.73 7.63 -5.65
CA ILE A 336 -3.35 8.60 -4.72
C ILE A 336 -4.36 7.90 -3.78
N PHE A 337 -4.95 6.78 -4.22
CA PHE A 337 -6.06 6.13 -3.52
C PHE A 337 -5.80 4.66 -3.20
N SER A 338 -4.58 4.16 -3.39
CA SER A 338 -4.19 2.77 -3.19
C SER A 338 -2.69 2.67 -2.91
N TYR A 339 -2.17 1.43 -2.81
CA TYR A 339 -0.79 1.10 -2.44
C TYR A 339 -0.06 0.28 -3.53
N PRO A 340 0.02 0.77 -4.80
CA PRO A 340 0.66 0.00 -5.86
C PRO A 340 2.15 -0.23 -5.63
N PHE A 341 2.86 0.66 -4.91
CA PHE A 341 4.31 0.56 -4.78
C PHE A 341 4.79 -0.43 -3.73
N ASP A 342 3.86 -1.07 -3.01
CA ASP A 342 4.14 -2.27 -2.22
C ASP A 342 4.15 -3.56 -3.06
N ILE A 343 3.77 -3.47 -4.34
CA ILE A 343 3.51 -4.61 -5.23
C ILE A 343 4.55 -4.60 -6.36
N PRO A 344 5.38 -5.66 -6.49
CA PRO A 344 6.50 -5.70 -7.44
C PRO A 344 6.12 -5.41 -8.89
N GLU A 345 4.96 -5.87 -9.34
CA GLU A 345 4.46 -5.67 -10.69
C GLU A 345 4.32 -4.19 -11.04
N PHE A 346 3.77 -3.40 -10.12
CA PHE A 346 3.61 -1.96 -10.33
C PHE A 346 4.94 -1.21 -10.17
N GLN A 347 5.84 -1.69 -9.31
CA GLN A 347 7.18 -1.13 -9.17
C GLN A 347 7.95 -1.26 -10.48
N ILE A 348 7.90 -2.44 -11.12
CA ILE A 348 8.52 -2.69 -12.42
C ILE A 348 7.86 -1.83 -13.51
N MET A 349 6.53 -1.72 -13.52
CA MET A 349 5.81 -0.86 -14.46
C MET A 349 6.24 0.61 -14.31
N LEU A 350 6.31 1.10 -13.08
CA LEU A 350 6.77 2.47 -12.79
C LEU A 350 8.19 2.68 -13.33
N ALA A 351 9.12 1.80 -13.02
CA ALA A 351 10.50 1.86 -13.49
C ALA A 351 10.58 1.94 -15.02
N ILE A 352 9.81 1.11 -15.73
CA ILE A 352 9.72 1.10 -17.19
C ILE A 352 9.14 2.41 -17.72
N PHE A 353 8.05 2.90 -17.16
CA PHE A 353 7.41 4.15 -17.61
C PHE A 353 8.32 5.36 -17.40
N LEU A 354 8.99 5.44 -16.27
CA LEU A 354 9.96 6.49 -15.99
C LEU A 354 11.15 6.42 -16.96
N ALA A 355 11.66 5.21 -17.26
CA ALA A 355 12.75 4.99 -18.20
C ALA A 355 12.37 5.44 -19.63
N PHE A 356 11.14 5.17 -20.08
CA PHE A 356 10.63 5.71 -21.35
C PHE A 356 10.52 7.24 -21.32
N GLY A 357 10.00 7.80 -20.22
CA GLY A 357 9.91 9.26 -20.04
C GLY A 357 11.26 9.95 -20.00
N ALA A 358 12.31 9.25 -19.56
CA ALA A 358 13.67 9.75 -19.57
C ALA A 358 14.33 9.70 -20.95
N THR A 359 13.82 8.88 -21.89
CA THR A 359 14.41 8.75 -23.24
C THR A 359 14.15 9.98 -24.08
N THR A 360 15.21 10.59 -24.60
CA THR A 360 15.13 11.78 -25.46
C THR A 360 15.54 11.44 -26.89
N GLU A 361 14.80 11.94 -27.89
CA GLU A 361 15.21 11.92 -29.29
C GLU A 361 16.10 13.15 -29.59
N GLY A 362 17.16 12.97 -30.34
CA GLY A 362 18.00 14.09 -30.86
C GLY A 362 19.50 14.02 -30.55
N ASN A 363 20.34 14.79 -31.27
CA ASN A 363 21.82 14.85 -31.15
C ASN A 363 22.26 15.69 -29.94
N GLY A 364 23.08 15.23 -29.01
CA GLY A 364 23.60 15.95 -27.86
C GLY A 364 24.65 15.16 -27.08
N ASN A 365 25.46 15.90 -26.36
CA ASN A 365 26.68 15.43 -25.71
C ASN A 365 26.44 14.36 -24.63
N VAL A 366 27.30 13.45 -24.63
CA VAL A 366 27.42 12.12 -24.09
C VAL A 366 27.60 12.11 -22.57
N ALA A 367 26.64 11.57 -21.83
CA ALA A 367 27.00 10.78 -20.67
C ALA A 367 27.21 9.35 -21.19
N SER A 368 28.40 8.85 -21.07
CA SER A 368 28.79 7.61 -21.71
C SER A 368 28.00 6.42 -21.21
N THR A 369 27.82 5.44 -22.07
CA THR A 369 27.34 4.07 -21.71
C THR A 369 28.04 3.54 -20.44
N SER A 370 29.27 3.96 -20.17
CA SER A 370 30.03 3.66 -18.96
C SER A 370 29.36 4.11 -17.68
N VAL A 371 28.73 5.29 -17.60
CA VAL A 371 28.04 5.75 -16.38
C VAL A 371 26.81 4.88 -16.10
N ALA A 372 26.02 4.57 -17.13
CA ALA A 372 24.87 3.70 -16.97
C ALA A 372 25.28 2.27 -16.59
N VAL A 373 26.35 1.74 -17.21
CA VAL A 373 26.90 0.43 -16.86
C VAL A 373 27.45 0.45 -15.44
N MET A 374 28.19 1.48 -15.02
CA MET A 374 28.64 1.63 -13.63
C MET A 374 27.48 1.72 -12.66
N SER A 375 26.39 2.42 -12.99
CA SER A 375 25.18 2.48 -12.15
C SER A 375 24.55 1.11 -11.96
N VAL A 376 24.44 0.31 -13.02
CA VAL A 376 23.94 -1.06 -12.96
C VAL A 376 24.86 -1.95 -12.13
N PHE A 377 26.17 -1.82 -12.28
CA PHE A 377 27.13 -2.58 -11.47
C PHE A 377 27.04 -2.20 -9.99
N LEU A 378 26.96 -0.91 -9.68
CA LEU A 378 26.84 -0.43 -8.30
C LEU A 378 25.54 -0.93 -7.64
N LEU A 379 24.40 -0.79 -8.34
CA LEU A 379 23.10 -1.27 -7.88
C LEU A 379 23.09 -2.80 -7.79
N GLY A 380 23.69 -3.51 -8.73
CA GLY A 380 23.85 -4.96 -8.70
C GLY A 380 24.72 -5.40 -7.52
N TRP A 381 25.78 -4.66 -7.21
CA TRP A 381 26.61 -4.95 -6.03
C TRP A 381 25.87 -4.69 -4.72
N LEU A 382 25.12 -3.59 -4.59
CA LEU A 382 24.25 -3.32 -3.44
C LEU A 382 23.21 -4.43 -3.27
N PHE A 383 22.58 -4.84 -4.38
CA PHE A 383 21.62 -5.93 -4.38
C PHE A 383 22.25 -7.26 -3.94
N ALA A 384 23.43 -7.61 -4.45
CA ALA A 384 24.12 -8.85 -4.10
C ALA A 384 24.49 -8.91 -2.62
N ASN A 385 24.91 -7.79 -2.01
CA ASN A 385 25.22 -7.74 -0.59
C ASN A 385 23.98 -7.92 0.30
N GLN A 386 22.82 -7.43 -0.14
CA GLN A 386 21.56 -7.61 0.59
C GLN A 386 20.92 -8.99 0.35
N HIS A 387 21.30 -9.70 -0.72
CA HIS A 387 20.62 -10.92 -1.16
C HIS A 387 20.67 -12.05 -0.13
N SER A 388 21.78 -12.19 0.60
CA SER A 388 21.91 -13.21 1.66
C SER A 388 20.92 -12.96 2.80
N ALA A 389 20.83 -11.72 3.29
CA ALA A 389 19.87 -11.35 4.32
C ALA A 389 18.41 -11.58 3.86
N GLN A 390 18.11 -11.23 2.62
CA GLN A 390 16.77 -11.47 2.05
C GLN A 390 16.43 -12.96 1.91
N LYS A 391 17.40 -13.82 1.60
CA LYS A 391 17.18 -15.27 1.60
C LYS A 391 16.85 -15.82 3.00
N HIS A 392 17.55 -15.34 4.03
CA HIS A 392 17.26 -15.75 5.40
C HIS A 392 15.89 -15.25 5.86
N ARG A 393 15.50 -14.02 5.48
CA ARG A 393 14.16 -13.50 5.74
C ARG A 393 13.08 -14.31 5.02
N ALA A 394 13.24 -14.58 3.72
CA ALA A 394 12.28 -15.38 2.95
C ALA A 394 12.15 -16.82 3.48
N TRP A 395 13.26 -17.43 3.95
CA TRP A 395 13.21 -18.70 4.63
C TRP A 395 12.40 -18.60 5.93
N ALA A 396 12.68 -17.59 6.76
CA ALA A 396 12.00 -17.40 8.03
C ALA A 396 10.49 -17.08 7.84
N GLU A 397 10.12 -16.33 6.81
CA GLU A 397 8.70 -16.11 6.43
C GLU A 397 8.01 -17.42 6.01
N GLY A 398 8.71 -18.30 5.29
CA GLY A 398 8.21 -19.64 4.93
C GLY A 398 8.02 -20.54 6.15
N GLU A 399 8.94 -20.51 7.13
CA GLU A 399 8.77 -21.24 8.38
C GLU A 399 7.68 -20.63 9.27
N TRP A 400 7.57 -19.30 9.32
CA TRP A 400 6.51 -18.62 10.07
C TRP A 400 5.11 -19.03 9.62
N SER A 401 4.88 -19.31 8.36
CA SER A 401 3.57 -19.80 7.89
C SER A 401 3.11 -21.11 8.57
N LYS A 402 4.05 -21.89 9.13
CA LYS A 402 3.75 -23.08 9.94
C LYS A 402 3.38 -22.68 11.36
N THR A 403 4.10 -21.72 11.94
CA THR A 403 3.79 -21.22 13.29
C THR A 403 2.47 -20.45 13.33
N GLU A 404 2.11 -19.74 12.26
CA GLU A 404 0.81 -19.09 12.04
C GLU A 404 -0.35 -20.11 12.13
N TYR A 405 -0.15 -21.32 11.57
CA TYR A 405 -1.10 -22.41 11.73
C TYR A 405 -1.27 -22.84 13.21
N TRP A 406 -0.16 -23.03 13.93
CA TRP A 406 -0.21 -23.39 15.35
C TRP A 406 -0.84 -22.30 16.21
N TYR A 407 -0.52 -21.04 15.91
CA TYR A 407 -1.14 -19.90 16.57
C TYR A 407 -2.66 -19.88 16.37
N GLY A 408 -3.14 -20.14 15.15
CA GLY A 408 -4.57 -20.25 14.83
C GLY A 408 -5.29 -21.42 15.53
N GLN A 409 -4.55 -22.46 15.93
CA GLN A 409 -5.05 -23.59 16.72
C GLN A 409 -4.84 -23.41 18.24
N GLU A 410 -4.36 -22.24 18.68
CA GLU A 410 -4.07 -21.91 20.09
C GLU A 410 -2.96 -22.78 20.72
N PHE A 411 -2.08 -23.41 19.91
CA PHE A 411 -0.93 -24.16 20.38
C PHE A 411 0.28 -23.22 20.60
N TYR A 412 0.19 -22.35 21.60
CA TYR A 412 1.13 -21.26 21.84
C TYR A 412 2.55 -21.73 22.18
N ASN A 413 2.69 -22.87 22.83
CA ASN A 413 3.99 -23.46 23.17
C ASN A 413 4.85 -23.74 21.91
N TYR A 414 4.27 -24.26 20.83
CA TYR A 414 5.00 -24.47 19.56
C TYR A 414 5.40 -23.15 18.90
N VAL A 415 4.52 -22.13 18.97
CA VAL A 415 4.86 -20.79 18.46
C VAL A 415 6.02 -20.18 19.22
N VAL A 416 6.10 -20.40 20.55
CA VAL A 416 7.20 -19.91 21.38
C VAL A 416 8.51 -20.65 21.09
N GLU A 417 8.46 -21.96 20.88
CA GLU A 417 9.64 -22.78 20.54
C GLU A 417 10.28 -22.35 19.23
N ASP A 418 9.47 -22.18 18.18
CA ASP A 418 9.95 -21.75 16.85
C ASP A 418 10.29 -20.25 16.83
N GLY A 419 9.56 -19.42 17.58
CA GLY A 419 9.65 -17.97 17.56
C GLY A 419 11.06 -17.43 17.86
N ASP A 420 11.79 -18.05 18.79
CA ASP A 420 13.15 -17.65 19.12
C ASP A 420 14.12 -17.80 17.95
N SER A 421 13.95 -18.85 17.15
CA SER A 421 14.79 -19.12 15.98
C SER A 421 14.46 -18.18 14.80
N LEU A 422 13.21 -17.76 14.69
CA LEU A 422 12.70 -16.91 13.62
C LEU A 422 12.94 -15.42 13.89
N MET A 423 12.93 -15.02 15.17
CA MET A 423 13.03 -13.62 15.63
C MET A 423 14.19 -12.83 14.99
N PRO A 424 15.41 -13.35 14.82
CA PRO A 424 16.51 -12.58 14.19
C PRO A 424 16.22 -12.13 12.76
N ASN A 425 15.36 -12.86 12.04
CA ASN A 425 15.05 -12.59 10.63
C ASN A 425 13.67 -11.95 10.41
N LEU A 426 12.80 -11.89 11.42
CA LEU A 426 11.41 -11.42 11.31
C LEU A 426 11.09 -10.18 12.16
N LYS A 427 12.09 -9.48 12.69
CA LYS A 427 11.87 -8.23 13.44
C LYS A 427 11.17 -7.11 12.64
N HIS A 428 11.18 -7.20 11.33
CA HIS A 428 10.49 -6.28 10.43
C HIS A 428 9.00 -6.63 10.23
N ASN A 429 8.57 -7.81 10.66
CA ASN A 429 7.22 -8.31 10.43
C ASN A 429 6.37 -8.15 11.70
N TYR A 430 5.52 -7.11 11.74
CA TYR A 430 4.69 -6.81 12.91
C TYR A 430 3.68 -7.92 13.23
N ARG A 431 3.21 -8.69 12.24
CA ARG A 431 2.27 -9.81 12.48
C ARG A 431 2.95 -10.94 13.23
N PHE A 432 4.15 -11.34 12.79
CA PHE A 432 4.96 -12.30 13.52
C PHE A 432 5.24 -11.82 14.95
N LEU A 433 5.64 -10.56 15.13
CA LEU A 433 5.93 -9.99 16.44
C LEU A 433 4.69 -10.00 17.36
N PHE A 434 3.50 -9.76 16.78
CA PHE A 434 2.25 -9.84 17.54
C PHE A 434 1.93 -11.26 17.96
N GLU A 435 1.93 -12.22 17.04
CA GLU A 435 1.59 -13.63 17.30
C GLU A 435 2.57 -14.27 18.30
N TYR A 436 3.85 -14.00 18.10
CA TYR A 436 4.90 -14.48 19.02
C TYR A 436 4.78 -13.82 20.40
N GLY A 437 4.60 -12.49 20.46
CA GLY A 437 4.41 -11.76 21.72
C GLY A 437 3.18 -12.19 22.48
N GLN A 438 2.05 -12.43 21.79
CA GLN A 438 0.85 -12.95 22.40
C GLN A 438 1.01 -14.40 22.88
N SER A 439 1.70 -15.24 22.14
CA SER A 439 1.99 -16.61 22.56
C SER A 439 2.85 -16.64 23.81
N LEU A 440 3.86 -15.76 23.91
CA LEU A 440 4.66 -15.57 25.12
C LEU A 440 3.81 -15.12 26.32
N ASN A 441 2.81 -14.24 26.11
CA ASN A 441 1.85 -13.86 27.15
C ASN A 441 1.07 -15.09 27.63
N LYS A 442 0.56 -15.92 26.70
CA LYS A 442 -0.22 -17.12 27.04
C LYS A 442 0.60 -18.17 27.80
N GLU A 443 1.89 -18.27 27.51
CA GLU A 443 2.86 -19.15 28.20
C GLU A 443 3.47 -18.52 29.48
N GLY A 444 2.95 -17.36 29.93
CA GLY A 444 3.39 -16.70 31.16
C GLY A 444 4.76 -16.01 31.10
N GLN A 445 5.37 -15.87 29.91
CA GLN A 445 6.66 -15.23 29.72
C GLN A 445 6.51 -13.70 29.51
N TYR A 446 5.90 -13.02 30.47
CA TYR A 446 5.42 -11.63 30.35
C TYR A 446 6.50 -10.61 29.99
N ALA A 447 7.69 -10.70 30.60
CA ALA A 447 8.78 -9.75 30.33
C ALA A 447 9.33 -9.88 28.89
N LYS A 448 9.42 -11.12 28.39
CA LYS A 448 9.84 -11.38 27.00
C LYS A 448 8.75 -10.97 26.01
N SER A 449 7.49 -11.25 26.34
CA SER A 449 6.31 -10.78 25.60
C SER A 449 6.33 -9.27 25.42
N ASP A 450 6.51 -8.50 26.52
CA ASP A 450 6.60 -7.03 26.44
C ASP A 450 7.73 -6.59 25.50
N SER A 451 8.91 -7.20 25.58
CA SER A 451 10.04 -6.83 24.72
C SER A 451 9.76 -7.05 23.22
N VAL A 452 9.10 -8.16 22.88
CA VAL A 452 8.72 -8.49 21.51
C VAL A 452 7.60 -7.56 21.02
N LEU A 453 6.57 -7.33 21.86
CA LEU A 453 5.43 -6.48 21.51
C LEU A 453 5.81 -5.01 21.34
N MET A 454 6.78 -4.50 22.12
CA MET A 454 7.31 -3.13 21.94
C MET A 454 7.99 -2.94 20.58
N LEU A 455 8.70 -3.96 20.07
CA LEU A 455 9.24 -3.90 18.71
C LEU A 455 8.11 -3.88 17.66
N GLY A 456 7.08 -4.71 17.85
CA GLY A 456 5.95 -4.74 16.94
C GLY A 456 5.13 -3.45 16.94
N GLU A 457 4.90 -2.85 18.10
CA GLU A 457 4.18 -1.59 18.24
C GLU A 457 4.88 -0.44 17.51
N SER A 458 6.20 -0.38 17.57
CA SER A 458 6.98 0.67 16.92
C SER A 458 6.81 0.71 15.39
N ILE A 459 6.41 -0.40 14.78
CA ILE A 459 6.23 -0.56 13.34
C ILE A 459 4.77 -0.88 12.93
N SER A 460 3.82 -0.78 13.86
CA SER A 460 2.41 -1.08 13.65
C SER A 460 1.51 0.02 14.19
N SER A 461 0.34 0.18 13.56
CA SER A 461 -0.74 1.04 14.06
C SER A 461 -1.81 0.27 14.85
N ASP A 462 -1.61 -1.03 15.13
CA ASP A 462 -2.62 -1.85 15.79
C ASP A 462 -2.58 -1.68 17.31
N PRO A 463 -3.66 -1.19 17.95
CA PRO A 463 -3.74 -1.04 19.40
C PRO A 463 -3.71 -2.37 20.17
N MET A 464 -3.83 -3.52 19.49
CA MET A 464 -3.79 -4.83 20.13
C MET A 464 -2.44 -5.11 20.80
N PHE A 465 -1.34 -4.54 20.32
CA PHE A 465 -0.03 -4.61 20.99
C PHE A 465 -0.13 -4.06 22.43
N TRP A 466 -0.73 -2.89 22.59
CA TRP A 466 -0.94 -2.25 23.90
C TRP A 466 -1.89 -3.05 24.80
N ASN A 467 -2.92 -3.67 24.23
CA ASN A 467 -3.83 -4.52 24.98
C ASN A 467 -3.12 -5.76 25.56
N VAL A 468 -2.28 -6.44 24.77
CA VAL A 468 -1.55 -7.63 25.26
C VAL A 468 -0.49 -7.23 26.28
N MET A 469 0.24 -6.12 26.07
CA MET A 469 1.15 -5.60 27.09
C MET A 469 0.42 -5.20 28.37
N GLY A 470 -0.80 -4.66 28.28
CA GLY A 470 -1.67 -4.41 29.43
C GLY A 470 -2.01 -5.69 30.18
N ASN A 471 -2.33 -6.77 29.44
CA ASN A 471 -2.57 -8.09 30.05
C ASN A 471 -1.33 -8.63 30.77
N ASN A 472 -0.10 -8.39 30.21
CA ASN A 472 1.15 -8.75 30.88
C ASN A 472 1.31 -8.00 32.22
N SER A 473 1.00 -6.69 32.23
CA SER A 473 1.07 -5.89 33.45
C SER A 473 0.06 -6.35 34.48
N LEU A 474 -1.18 -6.62 34.07
CA LEU A 474 -2.23 -7.13 34.96
C LEU A 474 -1.85 -8.48 35.58
N ALA A 475 -1.31 -9.41 34.78
CA ALA A 475 -0.85 -10.71 35.26
C ALA A 475 0.31 -10.63 36.26
N CYS A 476 1.00 -9.48 36.31
CA CYS A 476 2.07 -9.17 37.26
C CYS A 476 1.62 -8.23 38.39
N ASP A 477 0.32 -8.04 38.60
CA ASP A 477 -0.29 -7.13 39.61
C ASP A 477 0.15 -5.66 39.46
N ARG A 478 0.61 -5.25 38.26
CA ARG A 478 1.04 -3.90 37.94
C ARG A 478 -0.15 -3.09 37.39
N TYR A 479 -1.17 -2.87 38.23
CA TYR A 479 -2.47 -2.29 37.85
C TYR A 479 -2.36 -0.95 37.15
N ARG A 480 -1.54 -0.02 37.69
CA ARG A 480 -1.35 1.31 37.08
C ARG A 480 -0.78 1.23 35.67
N GLU A 481 0.22 0.38 35.45
CA GLU A 481 0.82 0.19 34.14
C GLU A 481 -0.16 -0.47 33.15
N ALA A 482 -0.98 -1.42 33.62
CA ALA A 482 -2.04 -2.02 32.84
C ALA A 482 -3.08 -0.98 32.41
N GLU A 483 -3.48 -0.10 33.31
CA GLU A 483 -4.42 1.01 33.04
C GLU A 483 -3.86 1.95 31.96
N GLU A 484 -2.62 2.41 32.08
CA GLU A 484 -1.96 3.28 31.11
C GLU A 484 -1.92 2.64 29.73
N ARG A 485 -1.59 1.34 29.62
CA ARG A 485 -1.53 0.57 28.39
C ARG A 485 -2.90 0.39 27.71
N TYR A 486 -3.94 0.03 28.49
CA TYR A 486 -5.30 -0.10 27.94
C TYR A 486 -5.89 1.24 27.51
N ARG A 487 -5.64 2.34 28.26
CA ARG A 487 -6.02 3.70 27.87
C ARG A 487 -5.35 4.11 26.57
N ARG A 488 -4.05 3.83 26.42
CA ARG A 488 -3.30 4.11 25.19
C ARG A 488 -3.91 3.36 24.00
N ALA A 489 -4.24 2.08 24.16
CA ALA A 489 -4.91 1.29 23.14
C ALA A 489 -6.27 1.90 22.72
N PHE A 490 -7.06 2.37 23.69
CA PHE A 490 -8.34 3.02 23.43
C PHE A 490 -8.17 4.35 22.71
N ILE A 491 -7.28 5.22 23.20
CA ILE A 491 -7.04 6.54 22.61
C ILE A 491 -6.54 6.42 21.17
N MET A 492 -5.70 5.42 20.89
CA MET A 492 -5.19 5.16 19.53
C MET A 492 -6.33 4.91 18.54
N VAL A 493 -7.38 4.14 18.93
CA VAL A 493 -8.54 3.85 18.07
C VAL A 493 -9.83 3.90 18.90
N PRO A 494 -10.36 5.11 19.19
CA PRO A 494 -11.43 5.33 20.18
C PRO A 494 -12.83 4.89 19.71
N ASN A 495 -12.92 4.06 18.68
CA ASN A 495 -14.15 3.40 18.24
C ASN A 495 -14.18 1.90 18.55
N ARG A 496 -13.13 1.35 19.22
CA ARG A 496 -13.05 -0.06 19.60
C ARG A 496 -13.49 -0.26 21.05
N LEU A 497 -14.44 -1.19 21.25
CA LEU A 497 -15.00 -1.50 22.57
C LEU A 497 -14.02 -2.27 23.46
N TYR A 498 -13.18 -3.11 22.87
CA TYR A 498 -12.36 -4.09 23.59
C TYR A 498 -11.45 -3.48 24.67
N PRO A 499 -10.71 -2.36 24.42
CA PRO A 499 -9.88 -1.75 25.47
C PRO A 499 -10.69 -1.24 26.67
N LEU A 500 -11.93 -0.75 26.46
CA LEU A 500 -12.81 -0.34 27.58
C LEU A 500 -13.23 -1.53 28.44
N CYS A 501 -13.52 -2.69 27.81
CA CYS A 501 -13.82 -3.92 28.54
C CYS A 501 -12.62 -4.41 29.35
N LEU A 502 -11.39 -4.24 28.83
CA LEU A 502 -10.17 -4.56 29.58
C LEU A 502 -9.98 -3.64 30.78
N LEU A 503 -10.26 -2.35 30.65
CA LEU A 503 -10.25 -1.39 31.77
C LEU A 503 -11.30 -1.76 32.84
N ALA A 504 -12.51 -2.16 32.43
CA ALA A 504 -13.52 -2.62 33.37
C ALA A 504 -13.03 -3.86 34.15
N LYS A 505 -12.48 -4.86 33.46
CA LYS A 505 -11.91 -6.06 34.12
C LYS A 505 -10.72 -5.73 35.03
N LEU A 506 -9.92 -4.73 34.68
CA LEU A 506 -8.83 -4.24 35.50
C LEU A 506 -9.36 -3.66 36.83
N TYR A 507 -10.38 -2.78 36.77
CA TYR A 507 -10.95 -2.17 37.96
C TYR A 507 -11.71 -3.18 38.86
N ASP A 508 -12.31 -4.20 38.25
CA ASP A 508 -12.87 -5.35 39.00
C ASP A 508 -11.76 -6.12 39.73
N ALA A 509 -10.64 -6.40 39.07
CA ALA A 509 -9.49 -7.09 39.67
C ALA A 509 -8.81 -6.27 40.76
N GLU A 510 -8.75 -4.93 40.62
CA GLU A 510 -8.23 -4.03 41.64
C GLU A 510 -9.20 -3.84 42.83
N GLY A 511 -10.47 -4.24 42.68
CA GLY A 511 -11.51 -4.03 43.68
C GLY A 511 -12.08 -2.62 43.71
N ASP A 512 -11.79 -1.77 42.69
CA ASP A 512 -12.31 -0.42 42.60
C ASP A 512 -13.69 -0.39 41.96
N THR A 513 -14.69 -0.64 42.83
CA THR A 513 -16.12 -0.70 42.44
C THR A 513 -16.58 0.62 41.79
N ALA A 514 -16.10 1.76 42.25
CA ALA A 514 -16.57 3.04 41.74
C ALA A 514 -16.11 3.27 40.28
N ARG A 515 -14.83 3.04 39.97
CA ARG A 515 -14.30 3.11 38.60
C ARG A 515 -14.90 2.01 37.71
N PHE A 516 -15.10 0.79 38.25
CA PHE A 516 -15.73 -0.29 37.51
C PHE A 516 -17.16 0.08 37.06
N LEU A 517 -18.02 0.56 37.98
CA LEU A 517 -19.40 0.92 37.65
C LEU A 517 -19.48 2.08 36.67
N ASN A 518 -18.58 3.04 36.78
CA ASN A 518 -18.49 4.17 35.84
C ASN A 518 -18.16 3.68 34.42
N ILE A 519 -17.05 2.96 34.24
CA ILE A 519 -16.64 2.47 32.92
C ILE A 519 -17.67 1.47 32.33
N SER A 520 -18.32 0.66 33.17
CA SER A 520 -19.40 -0.24 32.73
C SER A 520 -20.59 0.53 32.16
N SER A 521 -20.97 1.65 32.78
CA SER A 521 -22.02 2.53 32.26
C SER A 521 -21.65 3.15 30.91
N GLN A 522 -20.37 3.48 30.71
CA GLN A 522 -19.88 3.95 29.42
C GLN A 522 -19.93 2.87 28.36
N ILE A 523 -19.57 1.61 28.70
CA ILE A 523 -19.62 0.44 27.80
C ILE A 523 -21.06 0.18 27.33
N ASP A 524 -22.07 0.31 28.22
CA ASP A 524 -23.47 0.14 27.88
C ASP A 524 -23.94 1.11 26.78
N ASN A 525 -23.46 2.36 26.84
CA ASN A 525 -23.82 3.41 25.90
C ASN A 525 -22.84 3.56 24.71
N PHE A 526 -21.76 2.80 24.69
CA PHE A 526 -20.70 2.95 23.69
C PHE A 526 -21.15 2.46 22.33
N LYS A 527 -21.02 3.31 21.31
CA LYS A 527 -21.28 2.95 19.91
C LYS A 527 -19.96 2.54 19.26
N ALA A 528 -19.79 1.26 19.01
CA ALA A 528 -18.64 0.74 18.27
C ALA A 528 -18.78 1.01 16.77
N LYS A 529 -17.64 1.08 16.06
CA LYS A 529 -17.62 1.22 14.58
C LYS A 529 -18.27 0.04 13.88
N VAL A 530 -18.05 -1.16 14.41
CA VAL A 530 -18.61 -2.42 13.93
C VAL A 530 -19.15 -3.18 15.14
N GLU A 531 -20.44 -3.46 15.15
CA GLU A 531 -21.06 -4.35 16.13
C GLU A 531 -21.02 -5.79 15.58
N THR A 532 -20.54 -6.71 16.37
CA THR A 532 -20.36 -8.13 16.03
C THR A 532 -20.81 -8.99 17.20
N ALA A 533 -20.98 -10.30 16.97
CA ALA A 533 -21.25 -11.26 18.05
C ALA A 533 -20.19 -11.19 19.17
N ASN A 534 -18.94 -10.83 18.83
CA ASN A 534 -17.88 -10.66 19.83
C ASN A 534 -18.07 -9.40 20.68
N THR A 535 -18.53 -8.28 20.11
CA THR A 535 -18.84 -7.06 20.88
C THR A 535 -20.02 -7.30 21.82
N GLU A 536 -21.03 -8.05 21.38
CA GLU A 536 -22.17 -8.45 22.23
C GLU A 536 -21.72 -9.36 23.38
N LYS A 537 -20.86 -10.35 23.09
CA LYS A 537 -20.27 -11.22 24.10
C LYS A 537 -19.50 -10.42 25.16
N LEU A 538 -18.66 -9.49 24.73
CA LEU A 538 -17.89 -8.61 25.63
C LEU A 538 -18.81 -7.77 26.54
N ARG A 539 -19.88 -7.20 26.00
CA ARG A 539 -20.88 -6.48 26.79
C ARG A 539 -21.55 -7.41 27.82
N GLY A 540 -21.89 -8.65 27.42
CA GLY A 540 -22.46 -9.67 28.30
C GLY A 540 -21.53 -10.02 29.45
N GLU A 541 -20.24 -10.22 29.19
CA GLU A 541 -19.25 -10.48 30.24
C GLU A 541 -19.15 -9.32 31.25
N ILE A 542 -19.17 -8.07 30.82
CA ILE A 542 -19.14 -6.91 31.72
C ILE A 542 -20.47 -6.78 32.50
N ALA A 543 -21.61 -7.05 31.86
CA ALA A 543 -22.92 -7.04 32.52
C ALA A 543 -23.01 -8.09 33.62
N GLU A 544 -22.45 -9.30 33.38
CA GLU A 544 -22.37 -10.37 34.39
C GLU A 544 -21.53 -9.95 35.61
N ILE A 545 -20.37 -9.30 35.38
CA ILE A 545 -19.57 -8.78 36.49
C ILE A 545 -20.35 -7.69 37.22
N LYS A 546 -21.02 -6.79 36.51
CA LYS A 546 -21.80 -5.67 37.06
C LYS A 546 -22.93 -6.15 37.99
N SER A 547 -23.59 -7.26 37.64
CA SER A 547 -24.68 -7.82 38.50
C SER A 547 -24.21 -8.18 39.91
N ARG A 548 -22.94 -8.60 40.07
CA ARG A 548 -22.34 -8.90 41.39
C ARG A 548 -22.27 -7.69 42.34
N TYR A 549 -22.26 -6.48 41.78
CA TYR A 549 -22.21 -5.22 42.53
C TYR A 549 -23.56 -4.55 42.71
N THR A 550 -24.56 -4.88 41.88
CA THR A 550 -25.91 -4.29 41.95
C THR A 550 -26.91 -5.13 42.75
N ASP A 551 -26.63 -6.42 42.96
CA ASP A 551 -27.48 -7.35 43.75
C ASP A 551 -27.10 -7.38 45.24
N LYS A 552 -26.17 -6.51 45.68
CA LYS A 552 -25.84 -6.27 47.09
C LYS A 552 -26.41 -4.94 47.55
#